data_b248b1723ee2b07305f14f7bf6009f44
#
_entry.id   b248b1723ee2b07305f14f7bf6009f44
#
_cell.length_a   1.000
_cell.length_b   1.000
_cell.length_c   1.000
_cell.angle_alpha   90.00
_cell.angle_beta   90.00
_cell.angle_gamma   90.00
#
_symmetry.space_group_name_H-M   'P 1'
#
loop_
_entity.id
_entity.type
_entity.pdbx_description
1 polymer ?
#
loop_
_entity_poly.entity_id
_entity_poly.type
_entity_poly.pdbx_seq_one_letter_code
_entity_poly.pdbx_strand_id
1 'polypeptide(L)'
;PWQAWSSVFFRWGLFILLSYITMICIINLFSRQWIVNEKLNFPLLKVSQFVSYTVDSPDGLKLLTNRFLLIGLLIPVCLHLLNGLSLHFPSVPTIQTLVLAGKYFPKEGLLSGFYKLKIYIYPAFIGFAFLASRQISFSFWVFFLAGGLLYGILDITGYALPASELGITFGPTLTRPEEMQMI
;
A
#
# COMPACT_ATOMS: atom_id res chain seq x y z
N PRO A 1 10.94 -16.53 -31.58
CA PRO A 1 10.81 -15.85 -30.30
C PRO A 1 9.44 -15.18 -30.12
N TRP A 2 8.88 -14.51 -31.15
CA TRP A 2 7.60 -13.84 -31.08
C TRP A 2 6.40 -14.76 -30.78
N GLN A 3 6.40 -15.98 -31.28
CA GLN A 3 5.34 -16.95 -31.05
C GLN A 3 5.25 -17.38 -29.56
N ALA A 4 6.35 -17.45 -28.86
CA ALA A 4 6.37 -17.78 -27.43
C ALA A 4 5.76 -16.64 -26.59
N TRP A 5 6.07 -15.40 -26.96
CA TRP A 5 5.57 -14.21 -26.26
C TRP A 5 4.12 -13.88 -26.59
N SER A 6 3.65 -14.16 -27.81
CA SER A 6 2.28 -13.83 -28.22
C SER A 6 1.22 -14.48 -27.35
N SER A 7 1.41 -15.75 -26.95
CA SER A 7 0.49 -16.45 -26.06
C SER A 7 0.46 -15.83 -24.65
N VAL A 8 1.61 -15.41 -24.13
CA VAL A 8 1.72 -14.75 -22.84
C VAL A 8 1.04 -13.38 -22.87
N PHE A 9 1.35 -12.55 -23.89
CA PHE A 9 0.75 -11.24 -24.04
C PHE A 9 -0.77 -11.30 -24.23
N PHE A 10 -1.26 -12.28 -24.98
CA PHE A 10 -2.71 -12.44 -25.17
C PHE A 10 -3.41 -12.79 -23.85
N ARG A 11 -2.89 -13.76 -23.08
CA ARG A 11 -3.50 -14.16 -21.80
C ARG A 11 -3.46 -13.03 -20.77
N TRP A 12 -2.30 -12.42 -20.58
CA TRP A 12 -2.14 -11.32 -19.64
C TRP A 12 -2.86 -10.05 -20.09
N GLY A 13 -2.84 -9.74 -21.40
CA GLY A 13 -3.57 -8.62 -21.95
C GLY A 13 -5.08 -8.77 -21.78
N LEU A 14 -5.62 -9.97 -22.03
CA LEU A 14 -7.03 -10.27 -21.80
C LEU A 14 -7.39 -10.15 -20.33
N PHE A 15 -6.57 -10.70 -19.43
CA PHE A 15 -6.78 -10.60 -17.98
C PHE A 15 -6.78 -9.15 -17.50
N ILE A 16 -5.81 -8.35 -17.93
CA ILE A 16 -5.71 -6.93 -17.59
C ILE A 16 -6.93 -6.18 -18.11
N LEU A 17 -7.32 -6.41 -19.38
CA LEU A 17 -8.48 -5.77 -19.99
C LEU A 17 -9.77 -6.10 -19.23
N LEU A 18 -10.01 -7.38 -18.93
CA LEU A 18 -11.17 -7.81 -18.14
C LEU A 18 -11.17 -7.18 -16.72
N SER A 19 -10.00 -7.10 -16.09
CA SER A 19 -9.87 -6.45 -14.78
C SER A 19 -10.25 -4.97 -14.84
N TYR A 20 -9.78 -4.23 -15.84
CA TYR A 20 -10.17 -2.83 -16.03
C TYR A 20 -11.65 -2.66 -16.33
N ILE A 21 -12.24 -3.50 -17.21
CA ILE A 21 -13.67 -3.47 -17.47
C ILE A 21 -14.46 -3.71 -16.18
N THR A 22 -14.07 -4.72 -15.41
CA THR A 22 -14.72 -5.02 -14.12
C THR A 22 -14.63 -3.84 -13.16
N MET A 23 -13.47 -3.20 -13.03
CA MET A 23 -13.30 -2.01 -12.20
C MET A 23 -14.22 -0.86 -12.66
N ILE A 24 -14.28 -0.59 -13.96
CA ILE A 24 -15.16 0.44 -14.53
C ILE A 24 -16.63 0.13 -14.25
N CYS A 25 -17.06 -1.13 -14.41
CA CYS A 25 -18.42 -1.55 -14.12
C CYS A 25 -18.75 -1.36 -12.62
N ILE A 26 -17.85 -1.74 -11.72
CA ILE A 26 -18.03 -1.55 -10.28
C ILE A 26 -18.13 -0.05 -9.94
N ILE A 27 -17.22 0.77 -10.47
CA ILE A 27 -17.24 2.21 -10.24
C ILE A 27 -18.55 2.82 -10.75
N ASN A 28 -19.02 2.47 -11.95
CA ASN A 28 -20.28 2.97 -12.49
C ASN A 28 -21.49 2.54 -11.64
N LEU A 29 -21.49 1.30 -11.16
CA LEU A 29 -22.57 0.77 -10.32
C LEU A 29 -22.67 1.52 -8.98
N PHE A 30 -21.54 1.76 -8.34
CA PHE A 30 -21.48 2.35 -7.00
C PHE A 30 -21.29 3.88 -7.01
N SER A 31 -20.94 4.50 -8.14
CA SER A 31 -20.64 5.93 -8.22
C SER A 31 -21.76 6.81 -7.69
N ARG A 32 -23.01 6.49 -8.06
CA ARG A 32 -24.17 7.23 -7.60
C ARG A 32 -24.35 7.13 -6.07
N GLN A 33 -24.15 5.93 -5.53
CA GLN A 33 -24.23 5.69 -4.09
C GLN A 33 -23.16 6.50 -3.36
N TRP A 34 -21.92 6.41 -3.80
CA TRP A 34 -20.79 7.05 -3.14
C TRP A 34 -20.81 8.57 -3.24
N ILE A 35 -21.19 9.12 -4.41
CA ILE A 35 -21.14 10.56 -4.64
C ILE A 35 -22.38 11.27 -4.08
N VAL A 36 -23.57 10.72 -4.32
CA VAL A 36 -24.84 11.38 -4.01
C VAL A 36 -25.32 11.05 -2.60
N ASN A 37 -25.36 9.76 -2.23
CA ASN A 37 -25.92 9.32 -0.97
C ASN A 37 -24.92 9.42 0.19
N GLU A 38 -23.71 8.86 0.00
CA GLU A 38 -22.71 8.83 1.08
C GLU A 38 -21.82 10.06 1.10
N LYS A 39 -21.82 10.86 0.03
CA LYS A 39 -20.99 12.07 -0.14
C LYS A 39 -19.52 11.82 0.25
N LEU A 40 -18.97 10.70 -0.20
CA LEU A 40 -17.61 10.31 0.12
C LEU A 40 -16.63 11.37 -0.39
N ASN A 41 -15.76 11.81 0.50
CA ASN A 41 -14.62 12.63 0.10
C ASN A 41 -13.58 11.75 -0.59
N PHE A 42 -13.23 12.09 -1.83
CA PHE A 42 -12.13 11.47 -2.58
C PHE A 42 -10.88 12.37 -2.55
N PRO A 43 -10.07 12.34 -1.47
CA PRO A 43 -8.96 13.28 -1.33
C PRO A 43 -7.89 13.13 -2.42
N LEU A 44 -7.67 11.90 -2.89
CA LEU A 44 -6.73 11.62 -3.99
C LEU A 44 -7.16 12.27 -5.31
N LEU A 45 -8.46 12.32 -5.58
CA LEU A 45 -9.00 13.00 -6.76
C LEU A 45 -8.74 14.51 -6.67
N LYS A 46 -8.89 15.10 -5.47
CA LYS A 46 -8.59 16.51 -5.25
C LYS A 46 -7.14 16.87 -5.52
N VAL A 47 -6.19 15.97 -5.18
CA VAL A 47 -4.77 16.17 -5.49
C VAL A 47 -4.55 16.19 -7.00
N SER A 48 -5.10 15.21 -7.72
CA SER A 48 -4.99 15.15 -9.18
C SER A 48 -5.61 16.37 -9.84
N GLN A 49 -6.78 16.80 -9.40
CA GLN A 49 -7.45 18.02 -9.90
C GLN A 49 -6.63 19.27 -9.59
N PHE A 50 -6.07 19.37 -8.37
CA PHE A 50 -5.24 20.49 -7.97
C PHE A 50 -3.99 20.59 -8.84
N VAL A 51 -3.31 19.46 -9.10
CA VAL A 51 -2.12 19.40 -9.96
C VAL A 51 -2.48 19.83 -11.39
N SER A 52 -3.56 19.26 -11.96
CA SER A 52 -4.01 19.61 -13.32
C SER A 52 -4.34 21.10 -13.43
N TYR A 53 -5.14 21.62 -12.50
CA TYR A 53 -5.52 23.03 -12.50
C TYR A 53 -4.33 23.98 -12.35
N THR A 54 -3.34 23.56 -11.55
CA THR A 54 -2.12 24.36 -11.33
C THR A 54 -1.21 24.36 -12.56
N VAL A 55 -1.09 23.23 -13.25
CA VAL A 55 -0.28 23.14 -14.49
C VAL A 55 -0.86 24.01 -15.59
N ASP A 56 -2.19 24.07 -15.70
CA ASP A 56 -2.88 24.87 -16.71
C ASP A 56 -2.93 26.37 -16.37
N SER A 57 -2.57 26.75 -15.13
CA SER A 57 -2.61 28.14 -14.71
C SER A 57 -1.34 28.90 -15.05
N PRO A 58 -1.41 30.23 -15.36
CA PRO A 58 -0.23 31.06 -15.59
C PRO A 58 0.72 31.10 -14.38
N ASP A 59 0.21 30.85 -13.21
CA ASP A 59 0.93 30.84 -11.94
C ASP A 59 1.42 29.44 -11.50
N GLY A 60 1.34 28.44 -12.37
CA GLY A 60 1.72 27.06 -12.07
C GLY A 60 3.14 26.89 -11.53
N LEU A 61 4.07 27.69 -12.03
CA LEU A 61 5.44 27.71 -11.52
C LEU A 61 5.56 28.22 -10.07
N LYS A 62 4.63 29.06 -9.61
CA LYS A 62 4.61 29.51 -8.21
C LYS A 62 4.33 28.38 -7.21
N LEU A 63 3.68 27.30 -7.65
CA LEU A 63 3.50 26.13 -6.81
C LEU A 63 4.84 25.48 -6.46
N LEU A 64 5.76 25.39 -7.43
CA LEU A 64 7.09 24.80 -7.22
C LEU A 64 7.93 25.60 -6.22
N THR A 65 7.64 26.90 -6.06
CA THR A 65 8.30 27.77 -5.09
C THR A 65 7.61 27.83 -3.74
N ASN A 66 6.49 27.09 -3.58
CA ASN A 66 5.78 27.06 -2.31
C ASN A 66 6.63 26.36 -1.23
N ARG A 67 6.88 27.07 -0.13
CA ARG A 67 7.72 26.60 0.97
C ARG A 67 7.24 25.27 1.58
N PHE A 68 5.93 25.04 1.65
CA PHE A 68 5.38 23.81 2.20
C PHE A 68 5.62 22.62 1.26
N LEU A 69 5.49 22.82 -0.05
CA LEU A 69 5.81 21.81 -1.04
C LEU A 69 7.29 21.48 -1.02
N LEU A 70 8.16 22.51 -0.95
CA LEU A 70 9.61 22.32 -0.87
C LEU A 70 10.01 21.55 0.40
N ILE A 71 9.46 21.87 1.55
CA ILE A 71 9.72 21.14 2.80
C ILE A 71 9.24 19.68 2.66
N GLY A 72 8.03 19.46 2.13
CA GLY A 72 7.50 18.11 1.92
C GLY A 72 8.34 17.28 0.95
N LEU A 73 8.93 17.90 -0.07
CA LEU A 73 9.84 17.26 -1.02
C LEU A 73 11.22 17.00 -0.40
N LEU A 74 11.72 17.95 0.39
CA LEU A 74 13.06 17.89 0.98
C LEU A 74 13.21 16.70 1.93
N ILE A 75 12.18 16.39 2.73
CA ILE A 75 12.21 15.31 3.71
C ILE A 75 12.51 13.95 3.04
N PRO A 76 11.73 13.47 2.06
CA PRO A 76 12.04 12.19 1.40
C PRO A 76 13.34 12.22 0.62
N VAL A 77 13.69 13.36 -0.02
CA VAL A 77 14.95 13.51 -0.76
C VAL A 77 16.14 13.37 0.19
N CYS A 78 16.14 14.07 1.33
CA CYS A 78 17.21 13.95 2.31
C CYS A 78 17.32 12.53 2.87
N LEU A 79 16.18 11.89 3.18
CA LEU A 79 16.16 10.53 3.70
C LEU A 79 16.76 9.54 2.70
N HIS A 80 16.34 9.60 1.45
CA HIS A 80 16.85 8.70 0.41
C HIS A 80 18.31 9.00 0.04
N LEU A 81 18.70 10.27 0.06
CA LEU A 81 20.07 10.69 -0.21
C LEU A 81 21.02 10.21 0.89
N LEU A 82 20.63 10.35 2.17
CA LEU A 82 21.41 9.83 3.30
C LEU A 82 21.55 8.32 3.21
N ASN A 83 20.47 7.59 2.99
CA ASN A 83 20.51 6.14 2.88
C ASN A 83 21.29 5.66 1.64
N GLY A 84 21.19 6.38 0.53
CA GLY A 84 21.98 6.10 -0.67
C GLY A 84 23.47 6.36 -0.46
N LEU A 85 23.81 7.46 0.23
CA LEU A 85 25.18 7.83 0.52
C LEU A 85 25.86 6.84 1.48
N SER A 86 25.11 6.32 2.44
CA SER A 86 25.61 5.30 3.39
C SER A 86 26.02 3.99 2.74
N LEU A 87 25.50 3.66 1.54
CA LEU A 87 25.92 2.48 0.78
C LEU A 87 27.37 2.62 0.27
N HIS A 88 27.81 3.84 0.01
CA HIS A 88 29.16 4.12 -0.47
C HIS A 88 30.11 4.56 0.65
N PHE A 89 29.58 5.20 1.67
CA PHE A 89 30.35 5.73 2.78
C PHE A 89 29.83 5.18 4.13
N PRO A 90 30.45 4.12 4.70
CA PRO A 90 30.01 3.48 5.93
C PRO A 90 29.96 4.41 7.16
N SER A 91 30.65 5.56 7.10
CA SER A 91 30.64 6.57 8.15
C SER A 91 29.35 7.39 8.22
N VAL A 92 28.50 7.33 7.17
CA VAL A 92 27.24 8.06 7.12
C VAL A 92 26.15 7.25 7.82
N PRO A 93 25.43 7.84 8.80
CA PRO A 93 24.38 7.13 9.51
C PRO A 93 23.20 6.82 8.57
N THR A 94 22.65 5.61 8.69
CA THR A 94 21.45 5.18 7.98
C THR A 94 20.19 5.44 8.78
N ILE A 95 19.15 5.91 8.13
CA ILE A 95 17.81 5.99 8.72
C ILE A 95 17.05 4.72 8.32
N GLN A 96 16.74 3.87 9.30
CA GLN A 96 16.03 2.63 9.03
C GLN A 96 14.59 2.92 8.60
N THR A 97 14.28 2.61 7.35
CA THR A 97 12.92 2.69 6.80
C THR A 97 12.14 1.39 6.92
N LEU A 98 12.80 0.33 7.36
CA LEU A 98 12.25 -0.99 7.60
C LEU A 98 12.49 -1.43 9.04
N VAL A 99 11.41 -1.64 9.78
CA VAL A 99 11.45 -2.19 11.14
C VAL A 99 10.88 -3.59 11.13
N LEU A 100 11.70 -4.57 11.50
CA LEU A 100 11.29 -5.98 11.63
C LEU A 100 10.58 -6.18 12.98
N ALA A 101 9.32 -5.75 13.07
CA ALA A 101 8.53 -5.85 14.30
C ALA A 101 8.12 -7.28 14.63
N GLY A 102 8.08 -8.17 13.64
CA GLY A 102 7.71 -9.58 13.81
C GLY A 102 8.56 -10.34 14.84
N LYS A 103 9.82 -9.93 15.04
CA LYS A 103 10.73 -10.55 16.04
C LYS A 103 10.24 -10.46 17.49
N TYR A 104 9.32 -9.53 17.77
CA TYR A 104 8.74 -9.33 19.12
C TYR A 104 7.50 -10.18 19.36
N PHE A 105 6.98 -10.85 18.32
CA PHE A 105 5.80 -11.69 18.40
C PHE A 105 6.16 -13.17 18.41
N PRO A 106 5.42 -14.01 19.15
CA PRO A 106 5.65 -15.46 19.16
C PRO A 106 5.31 -16.08 17.81
N LYS A 107 5.94 -17.20 17.48
CA LYS A 107 5.65 -17.96 16.26
C LYS A 107 4.36 -18.75 16.34
N GLU A 108 3.91 -19.08 17.54
CA GLU A 108 2.74 -19.91 17.83
C GLU A 108 1.79 -19.18 18.79
N GLY A 109 0.51 -19.51 18.74
CA GLY A 109 -0.51 -18.95 19.62
C GLY A 109 -1.21 -17.73 19.06
N LEU A 110 -1.97 -17.00 19.89
CA LEU A 110 -2.88 -15.94 19.49
C LEU A 110 -2.23 -14.82 18.67
N LEU A 111 -0.96 -14.52 18.93
CA LEU A 111 -0.22 -13.45 18.27
C LEU A 111 0.69 -13.97 17.14
N SER A 112 0.60 -15.24 16.78
CA SER A 112 1.39 -15.85 15.70
C SER A 112 1.16 -15.18 14.35
N GLY A 113 -0.02 -14.60 14.13
CA GLY A 113 -0.32 -13.85 12.93
C GLY A 113 0.60 -12.64 12.68
N PHE A 114 1.27 -12.13 13.70
CA PHE A 114 2.14 -10.95 13.60
C PHE A 114 3.64 -11.30 13.60
N TYR A 115 4.04 -12.56 13.71
CA TYR A 115 5.46 -12.92 13.83
C TYR A 115 6.32 -12.56 12.61
N LYS A 116 5.71 -12.34 11.44
CA LYS A 116 6.39 -11.86 10.22
C LYS A 116 6.18 -10.36 9.95
N LEU A 117 5.63 -9.62 10.91
CA LEU A 117 5.30 -8.20 10.74
C LEU A 117 6.55 -7.38 10.39
N LYS A 118 6.46 -6.69 9.25
CA LYS A 118 7.44 -5.70 8.81
C LYS A 118 6.74 -4.34 8.70
N ILE A 119 7.30 -3.34 9.33
CA ILE A 119 6.80 -1.97 9.27
C ILE A 119 7.71 -1.20 8.32
N TYR A 120 7.14 -0.74 7.21
CA TYR A 120 7.82 0.11 6.24
C TYR A 120 7.44 1.56 6.47
N ILE A 121 8.45 2.43 6.62
CA ILE A 121 8.26 3.86 6.81
C ILE A 121 8.61 4.55 5.49
N TYR A 122 7.60 4.71 4.62
CA TYR A 122 7.75 5.44 3.36
C TYR A 122 7.03 6.78 3.43
N PRO A 123 7.71 7.91 3.17
CA PRO A 123 7.09 9.23 3.18
C PRO A 123 5.87 9.35 2.27
N ALA A 124 5.88 8.68 1.12
CA ALA A 124 4.76 8.64 0.19
C ALA A 124 3.49 8.04 0.83
N PHE A 125 3.61 6.91 1.54
CA PHE A 125 2.46 6.30 2.22
C PHE A 125 1.95 7.15 3.37
N ILE A 126 2.82 7.86 4.08
CA ILE A 126 2.41 8.82 5.13
C ILE A 126 1.58 9.95 4.50
N GLY A 127 2.02 10.48 3.35
CA GLY A 127 1.28 11.49 2.60
C GLY A 127 -0.08 11.00 2.12
N PHE A 128 -0.16 9.78 1.56
CA PHE A 128 -1.42 9.17 1.16
C PHE A 128 -2.34 8.89 2.34
N ALA A 129 -1.82 8.40 3.46
CA ALA A 129 -2.60 8.15 4.67
C ALA A 129 -3.20 9.45 5.23
N PHE A 130 -2.48 10.57 5.16
CA PHE A 130 -2.98 11.89 5.56
C PHE A 130 -4.16 12.34 4.68
N LEU A 131 -4.15 12.00 3.39
CA LEU A 131 -5.22 12.31 2.45
C LEU A 131 -6.42 11.35 2.57
N ALA A 132 -6.22 10.16 3.15
CA ALA A 132 -7.30 9.20 3.34
C ALA A 132 -8.33 9.69 4.37
N SER A 133 -9.60 9.34 4.17
CA SER A 133 -10.62 9.63 5.17
C SER A 133 -10.36 8.84 6.45
N ARG A 134 -10.71 9.43 7.60
CA ARG A 134 -10.56 8.78 8.92
C ARG A 134 -11.22 7.39 8.96
N GLN A 135 -12.37 7.25 8.33
CA GLN A 135 -13.12 5.99 8.30
C GLN A 135 -12.35 4.89 7.55
N ILE A 136 -11.79 5.24 6.38
CA ILE A 136 -10.99 4.31 5.58
C ILE A 136 -9.72 3.92 6.34
N SER A 137 -9.00 4.90 6.88
CA SER A 137 -7.79 4.65 7.67
C SER A 137 -8.06 3.77 8.89
N PHE A 138 -9.16 4.02 9.59
CA PHE A 138 -9.60 3.21 10.72
C PHE A 138 -9.94 1.78 10.29
N SER A 139 -10.66 1.60 9.18
CA SER A 139 -11.01 0.28 8.67
C SER A 139 -9.78 -0.55 8.32
N PHE A 140 -8.80 0.02 7.64
CA PHE A 140 -7.54 -0.67 7.34
C PHE A 140 -6.85 -1.16 8.61
N TRP A 141 -6.76 -0.31 9.62
CA TRP A 141 -6.13 -0.64 10.89
C TRP A 141 -6.89 -1.77 11.62
N VAL A 142 -8.22 -1.65 11.72
CA VAL A 142 -9.05 -2.64 12.40
C VAL A 142 -8.99 -3.99 11.70
N PHE A 143 -9.15 -4.03 10.38
CA PHE A 143 -9.11 -5.28 9.63
C PHE A 143 -7.72 -5.92 9.64
N PHE A 144 -6.65 -5.12 9.65
CA PHE A 144 -5.30 -5.63 9.80
C PHE A 144 -5.12 -6.36 11.15
N LEU A 145 -5.55 -5.73 12.24
CA LEU A 145 -5.47 -6.36 13.56
C LEU A 145 -6.39 -7.58 13.68
N ALA A 146 -7.63 -7.45 13.22
CA ALA A 146 -8.60 -8.55 13.24
C ALA A 146 -8.09 -9.75 12.43
N GLY A 147 -7.50 -9.54 11.27
CA GLY A 147 -6.91 -10.59 10.46
C GLY A 147 -5.73 -11.29 11.14
N GLY A 148 -4.85 -10.52 11.80
CA GLY A 148 -3.74 -11.09 12.57
C GLY A 148 -4.22 -11.94 13.75
N LEU A 149 -5.25 -11.48 14.47
CA LEU A 149 -5.85 -12.24 15.56
C LEU A 149 -6.60 -13.49 15.05
N LEU A 150 -7.34 -13.36 13.96
CA LEU A 150 -8.04 -14.49 13.34
C LEU A 150 -7.04 -15.60 12.96
N TYR A 151 -5.92 -15.21 12.35
CA TYR A 151 -4.86 -16.18 12.05
C TYR A 151 -4.34 -16.86 13.32
N GLY A 152 -4.11 -16.11 14.40
CA GLY A 152 -3.69 -16.68 15.68
C GLY A 152 -4.72 -17.65 16.29
N ILE A 153 -6.02 -17.36 16.15
CA ILE A 153 -7.09 -18.26 16.58
C ILE A 153 -7.05 -19.56 15.75
N LEU A 154 -6.89 -19.47 14.43
CA LEU A 154 -6.77 -20.64 13.57
C LEU A 154 -5.52 -21.48 13.92
N ASP A 155 -4.42 -20.85 14.26
CA ASP A 155 -3.22 -21.51 14.71
C ASP A 155 -3.43 -22.33 15.99
N ILE A 156 -4.10 -21.73 16.99
CA ILE A 156 -4.44 -22.42 18.26
C ILE A 156 -5.40 -23.60 18.03
N THR A 157 -6.34 -23.46 17.10
CA THR A 157 -7.34 -24.52 16.80
C THR A 157 -6.77 -25.63 15.93
N GLY A 158 -5.50 -25.53 15.49
CA GLY A 158 -4.84 -26.52 14.63
C GLY A 158 -5.16 -26.38 13.13
N TYR A 159 -5.90 -25.34 12.73
CA TYR A 159 -6.14 -24.98 11.32
C TYR A 159 -5.10 -23.97 10.81
N ALA A 160 -3.87 -24.04 11.28
CA ALA A 160 -2.82 -23.16 10.83
C ALA A 160 -2.63 -23.27 9.31
N LEU A 161 -2.75 -22.15 8.63
CA LEU A 161 -2.49 -22.07 7.20
C LEU A 161 -0.99 -22.23 6.94
N PRO A 162 -0.58 -23.05 5.98
CA PRO A 162 0.83 -23.23 5.67
C PRO A 162 1.50 -21.90 5.30
N ALA A 163 2.76 -21.75 5.65
CA ALA A 163 3.50 -20.54 5.31
C ALA A 163 3.72 -20.48 3.81
N SER A 164 3.25 -19.42 3.15
CA SER A 164 3.54 -19.18 1.75
C SER A 164 5.04 -19.06 1.53
N GLU A 165 5.58 -19.83 0.58
CA GLU A 165 6.99 -19.79 0.19
C GLU A 165 7.34 -18.56 -0.65
N LEU A 166 6.33 -17.86 -1.18
CA LEU A 166 6.50 -16.68 -2.04
C LEU A 166 7.10 -15.45 -1.34
N GLY A 167 7.35 -15.52 -0.04
CA GLY A 167 8.13 -14.51 0.69
C GLY A 167 7.58 -13.10 0.72
N ILE A 168 6.38 -12.86 0.23
CA ILE A 168 5.71 -11.55 0.26
C ILE A 168 5.22 -11.30 1.68
N THR A 169 5.81 -10.33 2.35
CA THR A 169 5.64 -10.13 3.79
C THR A 169 4.95 -8.82 4.12
N PHE A 170 3.69 -8.69 3.74
CA PHE A 170 2.86 -7.52 4.07
C PHE A 170 1.89 -7.72 5.24
N GLY A 171 2.19 -8.52 6.18
CA GLY A 171 1.30 -8.87 7.29
C GLY A 171 0.55 -10.19 7.03
N PRO A 172 -0.08 -10.77 8.05
CA PRO A 172 -0.61 -12.13 7.96
C PRO A 172 -1.73 -12.29 6.94
N THR A 173 -2.59 -11.29 6.77
CA THR A 173 -3.71 -11.34 5.82
C THR A 173 -3.33 -11.03 4.39
N LEU A 174 -2.24 -10.31 4.16
CA LEU A 174 -1.76 -9.92 2.83
C LEU A 174 -0.59 -10.77 2.35
N THR A 175 0.05 -11.53 3.25
CA THR A 175 1.19 -12.38 2.90
C THR A 175 0.81 -13.72 2.32
N ARG A 176 -0.46 -14.10 2.41
CA ARG A 176 -0.94 -15.43 2.03
C ARG A 176 -2.27 -15.37 1.31
N PRO A 177 -2.41 -14.56 0.24
CA PRO A 177 -3.68 -14.44 -0.47
C PRO A 177 -4.11 -15.77 -1.10
N GLU A 178 -3.17 -16.60 -1.56
CA GLU A 178 -3.44 -17.91 -2.10
C GLU A 178 -3.97 -18.88 -1.05
N GLU A 179 -3.49 -18.83 0.17
CA GLU A 179 -3.94 -19.69 1.26
C GLU A 179 -5.31 -19.25 1.78
N MET A 180 -5.56 -17.95 1.82
CA MET A 180 -6.88 -17.39 2.18
C MET A 180 -7.95 -17.64 1.12
N GLN A 181 -7.56 -17.91 -0.13
CA GLN A 181 -8.48 -18.26 -1.21
C GLN A 181 -8.85 -19.76 -1.23
N MET A 182 -8.12 -20.60 -0.50
CA MET A 182 -8.38 -22.04 -0.40
C MET A 182 -9.38 -22.41 0.71
N ILE A 183 -9.82 -21.46 1.50
CA ILE A 183 -10.85 -21.59 2.54
C ILE A 183 -12.21 -21.16 1.98
#